data_0be8b2d7b110ce3a30084b61e6160b2c
#
_entry.id   0be8b2d7b110ce3a30084b61e6160b2c
#
_cell.length_a   1.000
_cell.length_b   1.000
_cell.length_c   1.000
_cell.angle_alpha   90.00
_cell.angle_beta   90.00
_cell.angle_gamma   90.00
#
_symmetry.space_group_name_H-M   'P 1'
#
loop_
_entity.id
_entity.type
_entity.pdbx_description
1 polymer ?
#
loop_
_entity_poly.entity_id
_entity_poly.type
_entity_poly.pdbx_seq_one_letter_code
_entity_poly.pdbx_strand_id
1 'polypeptide(L)'
;MSQAIGILELTSIAAGMELGDAMLKSANVDLLVSKTISPGKFLLMLGGDIGAIQQAIETGTSQAGELLVDSLVLANIHPSVLPAISGLNSVDKRQAVGIVETWSVAACISAADRAVKGSNVTLVRVHMAFGIGGKCYMVVAGDVSDVALAVTVASSSAGAYGLLVYASLIPRPHEAMWRQMVEGLEHHHHHH
;
A
#
# COMPACT_ATOMS: atom_id res chain seq x y z
N MET A 1 -8.84 14.16 -13.46
CA MET A 1 -9.89 13.58 -12.59
C MET A 1 -9.25 12.83 -11.44
N SER A 2 -9.77 13.06 -10.27
CA SER A 2 -9.30 12.36 -9.09
C SER A 2 -9.81 10.93 -9.07
N GLN A 3 -8.94 10.00 -8.77
CA GLN A 3 -9.28 8.59 -8.66
C GLN A 3 -9.34 8.21 -7.19
N ALA A 4 -10.38 7.44 -6.84
CA ALA A 4 -10.50 6.82 -5.53
C ALA A 4 -10.07 5.37 -5.62
N ILE A 5 -9.63 4.82 -4.50
CA ILE A 5 -9.41 3.38 -4.36
C ILE A 5 -10.19 2.83 -3.17
N GLY A 6 -10.56 1.57 -3.28
CA GLY A 6 -11.15 0.81 -2.18
C GLY A 6 -10.37 -0.47 -1.97
N ILE A 7 -10.16 -0.84 -0.72
CA ILE A 7 -9.38 -2.01 -0.34
C ILE A 7 -10.20 -2.87 0.59
N LEU A 8 -10.20 -4.19 0.34
CA LEU A 8 -10.69 -5.19 1.29
C LEU A 8 -9.61 -6.23 1.55
N GLU A 9 -9.38 -6.52 2.82
CA GLU A 9 -8.58 -7.66 3.25
C GLU A 9 -9.49 -8.68 3.91
N LEU A 10 -9.38 -9.93 3.51
CA LEU A 10 -10.27 -11.02 3.92
C LEU A 10 -9.48 -12.21 4.44
N THR A 11 -10.06 -12.96 5.37
CA THR A 11 -9.44 -14.18 5.92
C THR A 11 -9.61 -15.41 5.04
N SER A 12 -10.40 -15.32 3.97
CA SER A 12 -10.68 -16.44 3.08
C SER A 12 -10.39 -16.08 1.63
N ILE A 13 -9.61 -16.91 0.98
CA ILE A 13 -9.27 -16.73 -0.45
C ILE A 13 -10.50 -16.97 -1.33
N ALA A 14 -11.23 -18.05 -1.09
CA ALA A 14 -12.40 -18.38 -1.88
C ALA A 14 -13.51 -17.34 -1.73
N ALA A 15 -13.78 -16.92 -0.49
CA ALA A 15 -14.74 -15.85 -0.23
C ALA A 15 -14.30 -14.53 -0.86
N GLY A 16 -13.00 -14.24 -0.83
CA GLY A 16 -12.44 -13.06 -1.46
C GLY A 16 -12.69 -13.01 -2.96
N MET A 17 -12.53 -14.12 -3.65
CA MET A 17 -12.80 -14.20 -5.08
C MET A 17 -14.29 -14.01 -5.37
N GLU A 18 -15.16 -14.63 -4.60
CA GLU A 18 -16.60 -14.48 -4.73
C GLU A 18 -17.05 -13.04 -4.47
N LEU A 19 -16.52 -12.43 -3.43
CA LEU A 19 -16.82 -11.03 -3.08
C LEU A 19 -16.29 -10.06 -4.14
N GLY A 20 -15.12 -10.32 -4.69
CA GLY A 20 -14.56 -9.52 -5.78
C GLY A 20 -15.49 -9.50 -6.98
N ASP A 21 -16.01 -10.66 -7.35
CA ASP A 21 -16.98 -10.78 -8.43
C ASP A 21 -18.26 -9.98 -8.14
N ALA A 22 -18.80 -10.12 -6.93
CA ALA A 22 -20.00 -9.40 -6.51
C ALA A 22 -19.80 -7.88 -6.52
N MET A 23 -18.64 -7.41 -6.04
CA MET A 23 -18.31 -5.99 -6.01
C MET A 23 -18.19 -5.39 -7.41
N LEU A 24 -17.54 -6.12 -8.32
CA LEU A 24 -17.39 -5.68 -9.72
C LEU A 24 -18.73 -5.63 -10.45
N LYS A 25 -19.69 -6.48 -10.06
CA LYS A 25 -21.04 -6.46 -10.60
C LYS A 25 -21.93 -5.38 -10.01
N SER A 26 -21.59 -4.88 -8.81
CA SER A 26 -22.43 -3.93 -8.07
C SER A 26 -22.20 -2.48 -8.45
N ALA A 27 -21.05 -2.13 -9.00
CA ALA A 27 -20.68 -0.75 -9.29
C ALA A 27 -19.70 -0.70 -10.47
N ASN A 28 -19.59 0.47 -11.09
CA ASN A 28 -18.66 0.69 -12.20
C ASN A 28 -17.27 0.98 -11.68
N VAL A 29 -16.54 -0.06 -11.31
CA VAL A 29 -15.19 0.02 -10.75
C VAL A 29 -14.26 -0.95 -11.50
N ASP A 30 -12.96 -0.66 -11.42
CA ASP A 30 -11.92 -1.48 -12.01
C ASP A 30 -11.22 -2.31 -10.94
N LEU A 31 -10.86 -3.54 -11.28
CA LEU A 31 -10.06 -4.39 -10.41
C LEU A 31 -8.59 -4.05 -10.60
N LEU A 32 -7.96 -3.49 -9.57
CA LEU A 32 -6.54 -3.10 -9.61
C LEU A 32 -5.62 -4.19 -9.07
N VAL A 33 -6.02 -4.84 -7.97
CA VAL A 33 -5.25 -5.90 -7.34
C VAL A 33 -6.21 -6.98 -6.84
N SER A 34 -5.84 -8.22 -7.07
CA SER A 34 -6.53 -9.40 -6.55
C SER A 34 -5.43 -10.42 -6.25
N LYS A 35 -5.08 -10.57 -4.97
CA LYS A 35 -3.91 -11.36 -4.57
C LYS A 35 -4.13 -12.09 -3.26
N THR A 36 -3.53 -13.28 -3.17
CA THR A 36 -3.40 -13.96 -1.89
C THR A 36 -2.26 -13.31 -1.10
N ILE A 37 -2.48 -13.14 0.19
CA ILE A 37 -1.47 -12.62 1.13
C ILE A 37 -1.30 -13.65 2.24
N SER A 38 -0.07 -13.98 2.57
CA SER A 38 0.21 -14.88 3.69
C SER A 38 -0.13 -14.23 5.03
N PRO A 39 -0.64 -15.01 6.00
CA PRO A 39 -1.04 -16.41 5.88
C PRO A 39 -2.53 -16.58 5.53
N GLY A 40 -2.82 -17.03 4.32
CA GLY A 40 -4.18 -17.42 3.93
C GLY A 40 -5.20 -16.30 3.79
N LYS A 41 -4.74 -15.06 3.64
CA LYS A 41 -5.60 -13.88 3.44
C LYS A 41 -5.74 -13.57 1.97
N PHE A 42 -6.75 -12.78 1.64
CA PHE A 42 -6.98 -12.30 0.30
C PHE A 42 -7.13 -10.78 0.28
N LEU A 43 -6.49 -10.13 -0.68
CA LEU A 43 -6.53 -8.69 -0.86
C LEU A 43 -7.24 -8.34 -2.16
N LEU A 44 -8.22 -7.45 -2.08
CA LEU A 44 -8.87 -6.82 -3.22
C LEU A 44 -8.61 -5.32 -3.19
N MET A 45 -8.21 -4.77 -4.33
CA MET A 45 -8.10 -3.32 -4.50
C MET A 45 -8.85 -2.93 -5.76
N LEU A 46 -9.78 -2.00 -5.62
CA LEU A 46 -10.62 -1.48 -6.70
C LEU A 46 -10.32 0.00 -6.91
N GLY A 47 -10.48 0.46 -8.15
CA GLY A 47 -10.30 1.87 -8.52
C GLY A 47 -11.48 2.40 -9.29
N GLY A 48 -11.73 3.68 -9.17
CA GLY A 48 -12.83 4.36 -9.88
C GLY A 48 -13.24 5.65 -9.20
N ASP A 49 -14.43 6.13 -9.56
CA ASP A 49 -15.00 7.31 -8.91
C ASP A 49 -15.36 7.01 -7.46
N ILE A 50 -15.28 8.01 -6.60
CA ILE A 50 -15.50 7.84 -5.16
C ILE A 50 -16.87 7.23 -4.84
N GLY A 51 -17.93 7.66 -5.51
CA GLY A 51 -19.27 7.11 -5.28
C GLY A 51 -19.37 5.63 -5.64
N ALA A 52 -18.76 5.24 -6.76
CA ALA A 52 -18.74 3.85 -7.20
C ALA A 52 -17.90 2.98 -6.25
N ILE A 53 -16.76 3.50 -5.80
CA ILE A 53 -15.90 2.81 -4.84
C ILE A 53 -16.62 2.63 -3.50
N GLN A 54 -17.28 3.67 -2.99
CA GLN A 54 -18.04 3.56 -1.75
C GLN A 54 -19.13 2.49 -1.85
N GLN A 55 -19.84 2.44 -2.97
CA GLN A 55 -20.86 1.43 -3.20
C GLN A 55 -20.29 0.02 -3.25
N ALA A 56 -19.18 -0.17 -3.98
CA ALA A 56 -18.53 -1.47 -4.09
C ALA A 56 -18.02 -1.97 -2.73
N ILE A 57 -17.36 -1.10 -1.98
CA ILE A 57 -16.81 -1.45 -0.66
C ILE A 57 -17.93 -1.74 0.33
N GLU A 58 -19.02 -0.99 0.29
CA GLU A 58 -20.19 -1.27 1.13
C GLU A 58 -20.79 -2.66 0.83
N THR A 59 -20.92 -3.00 -0.45
CA THR A 59 -21.37 -4.33 -0.87
C THR A 59 -20.44 -5.40 -0.32
N GLY A 60 -19.12 -5.23 -0.50
CA GLY A 60 -18.11 -6.19 -0.03
C GLY A 60 -18.09 -6.35 1.48
N THR A 61 -18.11 -5.26 2.21
CA THR A 61 -18.06 -5.31 3.69
C THR A 61 -19.31 -5.94 4.27
N SER A 62 -20.49 -5.63 3.72
CA SER A 62 -21.73 -6.20 4.25
C SER A 62 -21.84 -7.70 3.97
N GLN A 63 -21.30 -8.18 2.86
CA GLN A 63 -21.30 -9.61 2.53
C GLN A 63 -20.17 -10.38 3.19
N ALA A 64 -19.05 -9.73 3.49
CA ALA A 64 -17.91 -10.38 4.11
C ALA A 64 -18.17 -10.83 5.55
N GLY A 65 -18.90 -10.01 6.31
CA GLY A 65 -19.18 -10.31 7.71
C GLY A 65 -17.92 -10.55 8.52
N GLU A 66 -17.83 -11.69 9.19
CA GLU A 66 -16.69 -12.06 10.03
C GLU A 66 -15.40 -12.34 9.26
N LEU A 67 -15.48 -12.53 7.94
CA LEU A 67 -14.31 -12.79 7.12
C LEU A 67 -13.53 -11.52 6.83
N LEU A 68 -14.09 -10.35 7.13
CA LEU A 68 -13.42 -9.06 6.90
C LEU A 68 -12.32 -8.84 7.93
N VAL A 69 -11.09 -8.61 7.44
CA VAL A 69 -9.94 -8.21 8.27
C VAL A 69 -9.87 -6.69 8.36
N ASP A 70 -9.95 -6.03 7.21
CA ASP A 70 -9.84 -4.58 7.14
C ASP A 70 -10.45 -4.08 5.84
N SER A 71 -10.87 -2.81 5.83
CA SER A 71 -11.36 -2.13 4.65
C SER A 71 -10.92 -0.68 4.66
N LEU A 72 -10.76 -0.10 3.47
CA LEU A 72 -10.32 1.28 3.33
C LEU A 72 -10.93 1.87 2.07
N VAL A 73 -11.37 3.13 2.16
CA VAL A 73 -11.72 3.94 1.00
C VAL A 73 -10.87 5.20 1.06
N LEU A 74 -10.10 5.45 -0.01
CA LEU A 74 -9.31 6.67 -0.16
C LEU A 74 -9.78 7.43 -1.38
N ALA A 75 -10.24 8.67 -1.16
CA ALA A 75 -10.57 9.60 -2.23
C ALA A 75 -9.31 10.37 -2.66
N ASN A 76 -9.24 10.75 -3.93
CA ASN A 76 -8.17 11.60 -4.45
C ASN A 76 -6.76 11.10 -4.12
N ILE A 77 -6.48 9.84 -4.39
CA ILE A 77 -5.17 9.28 -4.09
C ILE A 77 -4.08 10.02 -4.88
N HIS A 78 -2.91 10.14 -4.28
CA HIS A 78 -1.77 10.75 -4.94
C HIS A 78 -1.37 9.91 -6.17
N PRO A 79 -1.02 10.54 -7.31
CA PRO A 79 -0.68 9.80 -8.54
C PRO A 79 0.47 8.82 -8.42
N SER A 80 1.34 8.98 -7.44
CA SER A 80 2.49 8.08 -7.25
C SER A 80 2.15 6.78 -6.53
N VAL A 81 0.97 6.67 -5.89
CA VAL A 81 0.64 5.53 -5.04
C VAL A 81 0.48 4.24 -5.85
N LEU A 82 -0.35 4.25 -6.87
CA LEU A 82 -0.57 3.05 -7.69
C LEU A 82 0.70 2.58 -8.41
N PRO A 83 1.49 3.47 -9.04
CA PRO A 83 2.77 3.05 -9.61
C PRO A 83 3.75 2.49 -8.59
N ALA A 84 3.75 3.02 -7.36
CA ALA A 84 4.61 2.51 -6.28
C ALA A 84 4.25 1.06 -5.90
N ILE A 85 2.97 0.72 -5.89
CA ILE A 85 2.50 -0.65 -5.63
C ILE A 85 3.03 -1.61 -6.69
N SER A 86 3.10 -1.16 -7.94
CA SER A 86 3.58 -1.96 -9.07
C SER A 86 5.10 -1.90 -9.25
N GLY A 87 5.81 -1.16 -8.41
CA GLY A 87 7.27 -1.02 -8.51
C GLY A 87 7.74 -0.22 -9.72
N LEU A 88 6.90 0.68 -10.25
CA LEU A 88 7.18 1.45 -11.45
C LEU A 88 7.85 2.81 -11.20
N ASN A 89 7.83 3.30 -9.96
CA ASN A 89 8.50 4.54 -9.61
C ASN A 89 10.00 4.33 -9.49
N SER A 90 10.78 5.23 -10.03
CA SER A 90 12.24 5.14 -10.02
C SER A 90 12.86 6.38 -9.39
N VAL A 91 14.07 6.22 -8.85
CA VAL A 91 14.87 7.30 -8.31
C VAL A 91 16.28 7.14 -8.86
N ASP A 92 16.74 8.15 -9.60
CA ASP A 92 18.02 8.08 -10.30
C ASP A 92 19.22 8.39 -9.42
N LYS A 93 18.99 9.14 -8.34
CA LYS A 93 20.07 9.65 -7.49
C LYS A 93 19.91 9.16 -6.07
N ARG A 94 21.00 8.63 -5.51
CA ARG A 94 21.03 8.19 -4.12
C ARG A 94 20.78 9.38 -3.18
N GLN A 95 19.83 9.22 -2.28
CA GLN A 95 19.35 10.24 -1.36
C GLN A 95 19.05 9.60 0.00
N ALA A 96 18.55 10.40 0.95
CA ALA A 96 18.02 9.85 2.19
C ALA A 96 16.80 8.95 1.88
N VAL A 97 16.63 7.93 2.70
CA VAL A 97 15.55 6.95 2.54
C VAL A 97 14.80 6.82 3.85
N GLY A 98 13.48 6.76 3.75
CA GLY A 98 12.59 6.42 4.86
C GLY A 98 11.84 5.15 4.55
N ILE A 99 11.66 4.31 5.56
CA ILE A 99 10.94 3.05 5.44
C ILE A 99 9.95 2.99 6.59
N VAL A 100 8.67 2.73 6.28
CA VAL A 100 7.64 2.57 7.30
C VAL A 100 6.94 1.24 7.06
N GLU A 101 6.94 0.41 8.07
CA GLU A 101 6.38 -0.93 8.04
C GLU A 101 5.13 -1.00 8.88
N THR A 102 4.07 -1.60 8.35
CA THR A 102 2.77 -1.71 9.01
C THR A 102 2.28 -3.15 9.06
N TRP A 103 1.30 -3.41 9.96
CA TRP A 103 0.68 -4.73 10.07
C TRP A 103 -0.39 -4.99 9.01
N SER A 104 -0.91 -3.95 8.34
CA SER A 104 -1.92 -4.15 7.30
C SER A 104 -1.57 -3.39 6.04
N VAL A 105 -2.05 -3.90 4.90
CA VAL A 105 -1.89 -3.25 3.59
C VAL A 105 -2.67 -1.93 3.56
N ALA A 106 -3.89 -1.92 4.09
CA ALA A 106 -4.72 -0.72 4.12
C ALA A 106 -4.03 0.42 4.88
N ALA A 107 -3.46 0.12 6.06
CA ALA A 107 -2.72 1.11 6.84
C ALA A 107 -1.49 1.63 6.09
N CYS A 108 -0.79 0.75 5.39
CA CYS A 108 0.40 1.11 4.61
C CYS A 108 0.06 2.07 3.47
N ILE A 109 -0.97 1.76 2.70
CA ILE A 109 -1.38 2.58 1.56
C ILE A 109 -1.92 3.93 2.02
N SER A 110 -2.71 3.95 3.09
CA SER A 110 -3.19 5.20 3.69
C SER A 110 -2.02 6.06 4.17
N ALA A 111 -1.05 5.47 4.86
CA ALA A 111 0.13 6.17 5.35
C ALA A 111 0.98 6.70 4.19
N ALA A 112 1.16 5.91 3.12
CA ALA A 112 1.91 6.33 1.94
C ALA A 112 1.26 7.52 1.25
N ASP A 113 -0.05 7.48 1.05
CA ASP A 113 -0.80 8.59 0.46
C ASP A 113 -0.66 9.88 1.26
N ARG A 114 -0.80 9.79 2.58
CA ARG A 114 -0.63 10.94 3.46
C ARG A 114 0.78 11.49 3.44
N ALA A 115 1.78 10.62 3.43
CA ALA A 115 3.18 11.01 3.42
C ALA A 115 3.54 11.80 2.15
N VAL A 116 3.13 11.33 0.97
CA VAL A 116 3.43 12.02 -0.29
C VAL A 116 2.62 13.30 -0.46
N LYS A 117 1.45 13.39 0.14
CA LYS A 117 0.66 14.62 0.13
C LYS A 117 1.20 15.66 1.10
N GLY A 118 1.84 15.23 2.19
CA GLY A 118 2.33 16.10 3.26
C GLY A 118 3.81 16.46 3.19
N SER A 119 4.56 15.90 2.25
CA SER A 119 6.00 16.12 2.16
C SER A 119 6.50 16.03 0.72
N ASN A 120 7.68 16.61 0.45
CA ASN A 120 8.28 16.61 -0.88
C ASN A 120 9.23 15.43 -1.05
N VAL A 121 8.68 14.24 -1.13
CA VAL A 121 9.43 13.00 -1.30
C VAL A 121 8.96 12.24 -2.53
N THR A 122 9.81 11.34 -3.04
CA THR A 122 9.40 10.36 -4.02
C THR A 122 8.97 9.10 -3.29
N LEU A 123 7.74 8.65 -3.55
CA LEU A 123 7.28 7.33 -3.07
C LEU A 123 7.84 6.29 -4.04
N VAL A 124 8.84 5.57 -3.58
CA VAL A 124 9.56 4.61 -4.42
C VAL A 124 8.77 3.33 -4.57
N ARG A 125 8.25 2.83 -3.44
CA ARG A 125 7.63 1.51 -3.40
C ARG A 125 6.64 1.41 -2.27
N VAL A 126 5.55 0.69 -2.53
CA VAL A 126 4.68 0.13 -1.50
C VAL A 126 4.70 -1.38 -1.72
N HIS A 127 5.35 -2.11 -0.83
CA HIS A 127 5.52 -3.55 -0.97
C HIS A 127 4.59 -4.29 -0.01
N MET A 128 3.72 -5.09 -0.60
CA MET A 128 2.84 -5.98 0.13
C MET A 128 3.58 -7.29 0.35
N ALA A 129 3.94 -7.56 1.61
CA ALA A 129 4.73 -8.74 1.93
C ALA A 129 3.91 -10.01 1.74
N PHE A 130 4.45 -10.94 0.98
CA PHE A 130 3.86 -12.26 0.76
C PHE A 130 4.42 -13.30 1.74
N GLY A 131 5.20 -12.86 2.69
CA GLY A 131 5.82 -13.73 3.67
C GLY A 131 5.02 -13.86 4.95
N ILE A 132 5.67 -14.41 5.97
CA ILE A 132 5.09 -14.63 7.30
C ILE A 132 4.68 -13.30 7.92
N GLY A 133 3.43 -13.21 8.38
CA GLY A 133 2.93 -12.09 9.13
C GLY A 133 2.11 -11.05 8.38
N GLY A 134 2.05 -11.13 7.03
CA GLY A 134 1.19 -10.25 6.23
C GLY A 134 1.51 -8.76 6.33
N LYS A 135 2.75 -8.40 6.60
CA LYS A 135 3.18 -7.01 6.75
C LYS A 135 3.31 -6.31 5.41
N CYS A 136 3.21 -4.99 5.44
CA CYS A 136 3.42 -4.15 4.29
C CYS A 136 4.44 -3.07 4.65
N TYR A 137 5.24 -2.63 3.70
CA TYR A 137 6.14 -1.48 3.94
C TYR A 137 6.14 -0.54 2.74
N MET A 138 6.43 0.72 3.04
CA MET A 138 6.62 1.76 2.03
C MET A 138 8.06 2.29 2.10
N VAL A 139 8.58 2.71 0.96
CA VAL A 139 9.90 3.32 0.83
C VAL A 139 9.74 4.69 0.20
N VAL A 140 10.25 5.72 0.88
CA VAL A 140 10.31 7.09 0.35
C VAL A 140 11.75 7.55 0.25
N ALA A 141 12.05 8.42 -0.71
CA ALA A 141 13.38 8.97 -0.92
C ALA A 141 13.31 10.48 -1.17
N GLY A 142 14.36 11.19 -0.79
CA GLY A 142 14.45 12.63 -0.98
C GLY A 142 15.50 13.25 -0.06
N ASP A 143 15.41 14.56 0.12
CA ASP A 143 16.25 15.25 1.09
C ASP A 143 15.93 14.78 2.51
N VAL A 144 16.93 14.76 3.38
CA VAL A 144 16.77 14.20 4.73
C VAL A 144 15.64 14.83 5.51
N SER A 145 15.46 16.15 5.43
CA SER A 145 14.38 16.84 6.14
C SER A 145 13.00 16.47 5.61
N ASP A 146 12.87 16.32 4.29
CA ASP A 146 11.61 15.91 3.65
C ASP A 146 11.28 14.47 3.99
N VAL A 147 12.28 13.58 3.97
CA VAL A 147 12.10 12.17 4.34
C VAL A 147 11.73 12.04 5.82
N ALA A 148 12.37 12.82 6.69
CA ALA A 148 12.02 12.82 8.12
C ALA A 148 10.55 13.21 8.33
N LEU A 149 10.08 14.23 7.61
CA LEU A 149 8.67 14.64 7.68
C LEU A 149 7.74 13.54 7.16
N ALA A 150 8.09 12.93 6.03
CA ALA A 150 7.30 11.85 5.45
C ALA A 150 7.17 10.66 6.40
N VAL A 151 8.27 10.26 7.03
CA VAL A 151 8.30 9.17 8.01
C VAL A 151 7.42 9.51 9.22
N THR A 152 7.50 10.75 9.71
CA THR A 152 6.66 11.20 10.83
C THR A 152 5.18 11.14 10.48
N VAL A 153 4.79 11.65 9.30
CA VAL A 153 3.40 11.64 8.85
C VAL A 153 2.88 10.20 8.70
N ALA A 154 3.65 9.34 8.04
CA ALA A 154 3.28 7.95 7.82
C ALA A 154 3.17 7.17 9.13
N SER A 155 4.14 7.35 10.03
CA SER A 155 4.17 6.68 11.34
C SER A 155 2.99 7.10 12.20
N SER A 156 2.65 8.39 12.21
CA SER A 156 1.49 8.90 12.95
C SER A 156 0.19 8.31 12.41
N SER A 157 0.07 8.23 11.09
CA SER A 157 -1.11 7.64 10.44
C SER A 157 -1.31 6.18 10.83
N ALA A 158 -0.27 5.37 10.71
CA ALA A 158 -0.34 3.94 11.06
C ALA A 158 -0.45 3.73 12.57
N GLY A 159 0.27 4.53 13.36
CA GLY A 159 0.31 4.44 14.82
C GLY A 159 -1.02 4.76 15.47
N ALA A 160 -1.81 5.66 14.89
CA ALA A 160 -3.14 6.02 15.39
C ALA A 160 -4.09 4.81 15.47
N TYR A 161 -3.88 3.82 14.63
CA TYR A 161 -4.68 2.59 14.60
C TYR A 161 -3.96 1.40 15.25
N GLY A 162 -2.80 1.63 15.87
CA GLY A 162 -2.02 0.54 16.46
C GLY A 162 -1.40 -0.41 15.43
N LEU A 163 -1.22 0.04 14.20
CA LEU A 163 -0.78 -0.81 13.08
C LEU A 163 0.65 -0.56 12.64
N LEU A 164 1.38 0.34 13.32
CA LEU A 164 2.79 0.58 13.04
C LEU A 164 3.65 -0.56 13.57
N VAL A 165 4.49 -1.12 12.72
CA VAL A 165 5.50 -2.11 13.12
C VAL A 165 6.81 -1.39 13.47
N TYR A 166 7.35 -0.64 12.51
CA TYR A 166 8.62 0.05 12.68
C TYR A 166 8.77 1.13 11.62
N ALA A 167 9.45 2.22 11.98
CA ALA A 167 9.78 3.29 11.05
C ALA A 167 11.27 3.60 11.15
N SER A 168 11.90 3.81 10.00
CA SER A 168 13.35 4.02 9.92
C SER A 168 13.68 5.16 8.98
N LEU A 169 14.69 5.95 9.35
CA LEU A 169 15.26 7.00 8.51
C LEU A 169 16.75 6.72 8.33
N ILE A 170 17.19 6.63 7.09
CA ILE A 170 18.59 6.42 6.73
C ILE A 170 19.06 7.64 5.96
N PRO A 171 19.80 8.57 6.61
CA PRO A 171 20.18 9.84 5.94
C PRO A 171 21.12 9.66 4.75
N ARG A 172 22.03 8.71 4.84
CA ARG A 172 23.02 8.42 3.80
C ARG A 172 23.16 6.92 3.63
N PRO A 173 22.26 6.29 2.88
CA PRO A 173 22.29 4.85 2.71
C PRO A 173 23.55 4.40 1.97
N HIS A 174 24.12 3.28 2.41
CA HIS A 174 25.20 2.62 1.68
C HIS A 174 24.67 2.21 0.31
N GLU A 175 25.50 2.32 -0.72
CA GLU A 175 25.08 2.05 -2.10
C GLU A 175 24.43 0.68 -2.27
N ALA A 176 24.98 -0.35 -1.67
CA ALA A 176 24.42 -1.70 -1.76
C ALA A 176 23.02 -1.79 -1.15
N MET A 177 22.79 -1.13 0.01
CA MET A 177 21.46 -1.09 0.63
C MET A 177 20.51 -0.20 -0.16
N TRP A 178 20.98 0.91 -0.71
CA TRP A 178 20.17 1.76 -1.57
C TRP A 178 19.57 0.95 -2.74
N ARG A 179 20.39 0.15 -3.41
CA ARG A 179 19.93 -0.69 -4.50
C ARG A 179 18.86 -1.67 -4.05
N GLN A 180 19.04 -2.30 -2.88
CA GLN A 180 18.05 -3.22 -2.32
C GLN A 180 16.72 -2.52 -2.04
N MET A 181 16.77 -1.33 -1.45
CA MET A 181 15.56 -0.59 -1.06
C MET A 181 14.82 -0.02 -2.27
N VAL A 182 15.54 0.47 -3.27
CA VAL A 182 14.97 1.15 -4.44
C VAL A 182 14.58 0.18 -5.54
N GLU A 183 15.42 -0.82 -5.83
CA GLU A 183 15.15 -1.82 -6.87
C GLU A 183 14.30 -2.98 -6.36
N GLY A 184 14.33 -3.22 -5.05
CA GLY A 184 13.60 -4.29 -4.40
C GLY A 184 14.31 -5.64 -4.47
N LEU A 185 14.01 -6.49 -3.50
CA LEU A 185 14.65 -7.81 -3.34
C LEU A 185 14.28 -8.78 -4.47
N GLU A 186 13.19 -8.54 -5.18
CA GLU A 186 12.68 -9.45 -6.19
C GLU A 186 13.55 -9.53 -7.44
N HIS A 187 14.35 -8.48 -7.72
CA HIS A 187 15.24 -8.48 -8.87
C HIS A 187 16.32 -9.53 -8.80
N HIS A 188 16.66 -10.00 -7.61
CA HIS A 188 17.70 -11.00 -7.45
C HIS A 188 17.25 -12.44 -7.76
N HIS A 189 15.94 -12.66 -7.84
CA HIS A 189 15.40 -13.99 -8.14
C HIS A 189 15.27 -14.29 -9.62
N HIS A 190 15.52 -13.31 -10.48
CA HIS A 190 15.35 -13.43 -11.92
C HIS A 190 16.68 -13.66 -12.68
N HIS A 191 17.78 -13.78 -11.98
CA HIS A 191 19.11 -13.91 -12.58
C HIS A 191 19.69 -15.34 -12.51
N HIS A 192 18.83 -16.35 -12.49
CA HIS A 192 19.26 -17.75 -12.50
C HIS A 192 18.97 -18.43 -13.81
#